data_bcbfab9cc523325ef1f34a74a7ee6124
#
_entry.id   bcbfab9cc523325ef1f34a74a7ee6124
#
_cell.length_a   1.000
_cell.length_b   1.000
_cell.length_c   1.000
_cell.angle_alpha   90.00
_cell.angle_beta   90.00
_cell.angle_gamma   90.00
#
_symmetry.space_group_name_H-M   'P 1'
#
loop_
_entity.id
_entity.type
_entity.pdbx_description
1 polymer ?
#
loop_
_entity_poly.entity_id
_entity_poly.type
_entity_poly.pdbx_seq_one_letter_code
_entity_poly.pdbx_strand_id
1 'polypeptide(L)'
;MKTRIFACGLIFCATSVLAVGYQPLLSLAMAKKMAESCEKMAIKEGWKMNIAIVDNGANLKFFIRQDDSFLTSVELAKQKARTSAGLPFSTKAIAEIATKIPGVALIPGVTIIEGGLPIITARGQLIGAIGVSGATAEQDGVCAQAALDAIKADLN
;
A
#
# COMPACT_ATOMS: atom_id res chain seq x y z
N MET A 1 76.24 19.79 11.38
CA MET A 1 74.94 19.65 12.04
C MET A 1 73.86 19.56 10.96
N LYS A 2 73.26 18.39 10.75
CA LYS A 2 72.17 18.15 9.73
C LYS A 2 70.84 18.06 10.50
N THR A 3 70.02 19.08 10.36
CA THR A 3 68.70 19.14 10.97
C THR A 3 67.68 18.32 10.15
N ARG A 4 67.13 17.25 10.73
CA ARG A 4 66.06 16.45 10.12
C ARG A 4 64.72 17.02 10.50
N ILE A 5 63.97 17.50 9.51
CA ILE A 5 62.58 17.94 9.69
C ILE A 5 61.71 16.69 9.54
N PHE A 6 61.01 16.34 10.63
CA PHE A 6 59.96 15.28 10.62
C PHE A 6 58.63 15.94 10.15
N ALA A 7 58.18 15.57 8.96
CA ALA A 7 56.86 15.93 8.50
C ALA A 7 55.83 14.97 9.11
N CYS A 8 55.01 15.47 10.03
CA CYS A 8 53.90 14.74 10.62
C CYS A 8 52.71 14.80 9.64
N GLY A 9 52.46 13.69 8.94
CA GLY A 9 51.31 13.57 8.04
C GLY A 9 50.01 13.36 8.82
N LEU A 10 49.12 14.35 8.78
CA LEU A 10 47.76 14.22 9.29
C LEU A 10 46.97 13.28 8.37
N ILE A 11 46.68 12.07 8.85
CA ILE A 11 45.78 11.14 8.19
C ILE A 11 44.34 11.63 8.46
N PHE A 12 43.71 12.20 7.44
CA PHE A 12 42.29 12.56 7.47
C PHE A 12 41.46 11.28 7.28
N CYS A 13 40.96 10.73 8.38
CA CYS A 13 40.04 9.61 8.34
C CYS A 13 38.66 10.11 7.89
N ALA A 14 38.33 10.00 6.62
CA ALA A 14 37.00 10.30 6.09
C ALA A 14 36.00 9.26 6.63
N THR A 15 35.24 9.61 7.65
CA THR A 15 34.10 8.82 8.12
C THR A 15 32.97 8.95 7.09
N SER A 16 32.72 7.88 6.33
CA SER A 16 31.57 7.77 5.45
C SER A 16 30.30 7.71 6.35
N VAL A 17 29.60 8.82 6.44
CA VAL A 17 28.25 8.84 7.03
C VAL A 17 27.35 8.08 6.07
N LEU A 18 26.97 6.87 6.43
CA LEU A 18 25.92 6.13 5.74
C LEU A 18 24.64 6.94 5.89
N ALA A 19 24.20 7.57 4.81
CA ALA A 19 22.89 8.20 4.76
C ALA A 19 21.84 7.12 5.00
N VAL A 20 21.15 7.17 6.14
CA VAL A 20 19.95 6.36 6.38
C VAL A 20 18.94 6.81 5.33
N GLY A 21 18.67 5.95 4.37
CA GLY A 21 17.73 6.26 3.29
C GLY A 21 16.35 6.59 3.88
N TYR A 22 15.83 7.79 3.56
CA TYR A 22 14.46 8.15 3.91
C TYR A 22 13.51 7.20 3.19
N GLN A 23 12.76 6.38 3.94
CA GLN A 23 11.68 5.58 3.40
C GLN A 23 10.35 6.34 3.58
N PRO A 24 9.65 6.67 2.50
CA PRO A 24 8.35 7.31 2.60
C PRO A 24 7.37 6.37 3.32
N LEU A 25 6.59 6.93 4.21
CA LEU A 25 5.58 6.19 4.98
C LEU A 25 4.18 6.65 4.57
N LEU A 26 3.27 5.70 4.47
CA LEU A 26 1.85 6.01 4.37
C LEU A 26 1.39 6.70 5.67
N SER A 27 1.07 7.99 5.61
CA SER A 27 0.60 8.73 6.79
C SER A 27 -0.86 8.36 7.13
N LEU A 28 -1.25 8.54 8.40
CA LEU A 28 -2.65 8.38 8.79
C LEU A 28 -3.58 9.38 8.07
N ALA A 29 -3.07 10.59 7.78
CA ALA A 29 -3.83 11.60 7.04
C ALA A 29 -4.13 11.13 5.61
N MET A 30 -3.14 10.57 4.91
CA MET A 30 -3.35 9.96 3.58
C MET A 30 -4.34 8.80 3.65
N ALA A 31 -4.20 7.90 4.63
CA ALA A 31 -5.12 6.77 4.79
C ALA A 31 -6.57 7.22 5.01
N LYS A 32 -6.80 8.24 5.85
CA LYS A 32 -8.13 8.83 6.04
C LYS A 32 -8.68 9.43 4.76
N LYS A 33 -7.90 10.26 4.06
CA LYS A 33 -8.29 10.91 2.80
C LYS A 33 -8.69 9.89 1.73
N MET A 34 -7.94 8.78 1.63
CA MET A 34 -8.27 7.65 0.76
C MET A 34 -9.62 7.02 1.12
N ALA A 35 -9.77 6.66 2.39
CA ALA A 35 -10.97 6.00 2.87
C ALA A 35 -12.22 6.87 2.69
N GLU A 36 -12.14 8.17 3.02
CA GLU A 36 -13.22 9.13 2.83
C GLU A 36 -13.62 9.31 1.36
N SER A 37 -12.66 9.26 0.43
CA SER A 37 -12.93 9.36 -1.01
C SER A 37 -13.74 8.17 -1.52
N CYS A 38 -13.32 6.94 -1.18
CA CYS A 38 -14.06 5.72 -1.52
C CYS A 38 -15.43 5.70 -0.82
N GLU A 39 -15.51 6.09 0.47
CA GLU A 39 -16.77 6.15 1.21
C GLU A 39 -17.78 7.12 0.57
N LYS A 40 -17.34 8.32 0.18
CA LYS A 40 -18.20 9.30 -0.51
C LYS A 40 -18.74 8.74 -1.82
N MET A 41 -17.90 8.07 -2.59
CA MET A 41 -18.33 7.39 -3.82
C MET A 41 -19.33 6.28 -3.51
N ALA A 42 -19.05 5.41 -2.54
CA ALA A 42 -19.93 4.32 -2.14
C ALA A 42 -21.31 4.82 -1.72
N ILE A 43 -21.38 5.90 -0.93
CA ILE A 43 -22.65 6.54 -0.52
C ILE A 43 -23.42 7.02 -1.75
N LYS A 44 -22.75 7.72 -2.67
CA LYS A 44 -23.36 8.25 -3.90
C LYS A 44 -23.96 7.16 -4.77
N GLU A 45 -23.26 6.03 -4.90
CA GLU A 45 -23.66 4.89 -5.74
C GLU A 45 -24.57 3.89 -4.99
N GLY A 46 -24.84 4.08 -3.70
CA GLY A 46 -25.68 3.20 -2.88
C GLY A 46 -24.98 1.89 -2.47
N TRP A 47 -23.67 1.82 -2.57
CA TRP A 47 -22.89 0.65 -2.15
C TRP A 47 -22.63 0.67 -0.64
N LYS A 48 -22.46 -0.53 -0.05
CA LYS A 48 -22.18 -0.72 1.38
C LYS A 48 -20.81 -1.36 1.57
N MET A 49 -19.79 -0.52 1.65
CA MET A 49 -18.38 -0.93 1.57
C MET A 49 -17.73 -1.11 2.94
N ASN A 50 -16.77 -2.03 2.99
CA ASN A 50 -15.69 -2.08 3.97
C ASN A 50 -14.41 -1.64 3.27
N ILE A 51 -13.67 -0.71 3.86
CA ILE A 51 -12.47 -0.10 3.30
C ILE A 51 -11.32 -0.32 4.27
N ALA A 52 -10.33 -1.10 3.87
CA ALA A 52 -9.16 -1.39 4.68
C ALA A 52 -7.92 -0.77 4.04
N ILE A 53 -7.12 -0.05 4.82
CA ILE A 53 -5.84 0.52 4.38
C ILE A 53 -4.75 -0.03 5.29
N VAL A 54 -3.73 -0.63 4.70
CA VAL A 54 -2.59 -1.21 5.38
C VAL A 54 -1.30 -0.47 5.01
N ASP A 55 -0.30 -0.49 5.88
CA ASP A 55 1.05 -0.02 5.60
C ASP A 55 1.84 -1.04 4.73
N ASN A 56 3.10 -0.74 4.41
CA ASN A 56 3.96 -1.62 3.63
C ASN A 56 4.34 -2.93 4.36
N GLY A 57 4.11 -3.03 5.67
CA GLY A 57 4.23 -4.25 6.46
C GLY A 57 2.93 -5.04 6.56
N ALA A 58 1.89 -4.66 5.78
CA ALA A 58 0.55 -5.24 5.79
C ALA A 58 -0.20 -5.10 7.15
N ASN A 59 0.25 -4.16 8.01
CA ASN A 59 -0.44 -3.83 9.25
C ASN A 59 -1.59 -2.88 8.98
N LEU A 60 -2.75 -3.13 9.60
CA LEU A 60 -3.92 -2.28 9.45
C LEU A 60 -3.65 -0.87 9.99
N LYS A 61 -3.78 0.13 9.12
CA LYS A 61 -3.57 1.53 9.46
C LYS A 61 -4.86 2.31 9.62
N PHE A 62 -5.85 2.01 8.78
CA PHE A 62 -7.18 2.62 8.86
C PHE A 62 -8.25 1.66 8.32
N PHE A 63 -9.46 1.74 8.88
CA PHE A 63 -10.56 0.90 8.45
C PHE A 63 -11.88 1.64 8.61
N ILE A 64 -12.74 1.56 7.58
CA ILE A 64 -14.15 1.96 7.64
C ILE A 64 -14.99 0.71 7.39
N ARG A 65 -15.99 0.52 8.25
CA ARG A 65 -17.11 -0.38 8.00
C ARG A 65 -18.36 0.47 7.88
N GLN A 66 -18.94 0.53 6.68
CA GLN A 66 -20.24 1.17 6.51
C GLN A 66 -21.37 0.31 7.11
N ASP A 67 -22.41 0.98 7.56
CA ASP A 67 -23.61 0.31 8.04
C ASP A 67 -24.21 -0.58 6.93
N ASP A 68 -24.83 -1.66 7.31
CA ASP A 68 -25.44 -2.65 6.41
C ASP A 68 -24.47 -3.37 5.46
N SER A 69 -23.15 -3.18 5.60
CA SER A 69 -22.17 -4.00 4.88
C SER A 69 -22.17 -5.43 5.40
N PHE A 70 -22.10 -6.42 4.50
CA PHE A 70 -22.19 -7.83 4.93
C PHE A 70 -20.93 -8.31 5.65
N LEU A 71 -21.08 -9.26 6.58
CA LEU A 71 -20.05 -9.63 7.55
C LEU A 71 -18.73 -10.11 6.88
N THR A 72 -18.84 -10.98 5.86
CA THR A 72 -17.65 -11.55 5.21
C THR A 72 -16.79 -10.48 4.52
N SER A 73 -17.41 -9.38 4.04
CA SER A 73 -16.67 -8.31 3.37
C SER A 73 -15.70 -7.56 4.30
N VAL A 74 -15.88 -7.63 5.62
CA VAL A 74 -14.93 -7.05 6.61
C VAL A 74 -13.54 -7.69 6.48
N GLU A 75 -13.48 -9.01 6.54
CA GLU A 75 -12.21 -9.74 6.41
C GLU A 75 -11.70 -9.76 4.97
N LEU A 76 -12.61 -9.81 3.98
CA LEU A 76 -12.23 -9.78 2.58
C LEU A 76 -11.57 -8.45 2.18
N ALA A 77 -12.04 -7.30 2.69
CA ALA A 77 -11.39 -6.01 2.47
C ALA A 77 -9.94 -6.00 3.02
N LYS A 78 -9.75 -6.50 4.24
CA LYS A 78 -8.42 -6.62 4.85
C LYS A 78 -7.52 -7.58 4.07
N GLN A 79 -8.07 -8.70 3.61
CA GLN A 79 -7.32 -9.69 2.83
C GLN A 79 -6.90 -9.12 1.47
N LYS A 80 -7.78 -8.39 0.77
CA LYS A 80 -7.45 -7.69 -0.48
C LYS A 80 -6.30 -6.69 -0.28
N ALA A 81 -6.36 -5.88 0.80
CA ALA A 81 -5.30 -4.95 1.14
C ALA A 81 -3.97 -5.65 1.42
N ARG A 82 -3.97 -6.70 2.27
CA ARG A 82 -2.77 -7.47 2.60
C ARG A 82 -2.18 -8.17 1.38
N THR A 83 -3.03 -8.69 0.49
CA THR A 83 -2.59 -9.29 -0.77
C THR A 83 -1.83 -8.29 -1.63
N SER A 84 -2.37 -7.06 -1.82
CA SER A 84 -1.72 -6.03 -2.64
C SER A 84 -0.51 -5.38 -1.96
N ALA A 85 -0.37 -5.48 -0.63
CA ALA A 85 0.84 -5.09 0.08
C ALA A 85 1.95 -6.14 -0.02
N GLY A 86 1.61 -7.43 0.06
CA GLY A 86 2.56 -8.53 -0.03
C GLY A 86 2.99 -8.88 -1.45
N LEU A 87 2.06 -8.77 -2.41
CA LEU A 87 2.30 -8.89 -3.84
C LEU A 87 1.93 -7.53 -4.46
N PRO A 88 2.89 -6.66 -4.84
CA PRO A 88 2.62 -5.26 -5.21
C PRO A 88 1.91 -5.11 -6.56
N PHE A 89 0.81 -5.84 -6.73
CA PHE A 89 -0.10 -5.83 -7.86
C PHE A 89 -1.54 -5.62 -7.37
N SER A 90 -2.42 -5.16 -8.26
CA SER A 90 -3.85 -5.21 -7.98
C SER A 90 -4.31 -6.67 -7.84
N THR A 91 -5.31 -6.94 -6.98
CA THR A 91 -5.86 -8.29 -6.87
C THR A 91 -6.49 -8.77 -8.18
N LYS A 92 -6.94 -7.87 -9.06
CA LYS A 92 -7.34 -8.18 -10.44
C LYS A 92 -6.17 -8.74 -11.25
N ALA A 93 -5.02 -8.06 -11.25
CA ALA A 93 -3.84 -8.53 -11.97
C ALA A 93 -3.33 -9.87 -11.40
N ILE A 94 -3.44 -10.07 -10.09
CA ILE A 94 -3.12 -11.36 -9.46
C ILE A 94 -4.07 -12.46 -9.95
N ALA A 95 -5.36 -12.17 -10.15
CA ALA A 95 -6.31 -13.11 -10.75
C ALA A 95 -5.89 -13.50 -12.18
N GLU A 96 -5.46 -12.54 -12.99
CA GLU A 96 -4.97 -12.80 -14.35
C GLU A 96 -3.68 -13.65 -14.33
N ILE A 97 -2.77 -13.39 -13.39
CA ILE A 97 -1.57 -14.23 -13.18
C ILE A 97 -1.98 -15.65 -12.77
N ALA A 98 -2.96 -15.81 -11.89
CA ALA A 98 -3.43 -17.11 -11.41
C ALA A 98 -4.06 -17.97 -12.52
N THR A 99 -4.57 -17.37 -13.60
CA THR A 99 -5.02 -18.15 -14.77
C THR A 99 -3.87 -18.89 -15.46
N LYS A 100 -2.64 -18.34 -15.40
CA LYS A 100 -1.43 -18.91 -16.00
C LYS A 100 -0.63 -19.73 -14.98
N ILE A 101 -0.67 -19.34 -13.72
CA ILE A 101 0.06 -19.95 -12.60
C ILE A 101 -0.93 -20.20 -11.45
N PRO A 102 -1.74 -21.27 -11.51
CA PRO A 102 -2.82 -21.52 -10.53
C PRO A 102 -2.34 -21.58 -9.07
N GLY A 103 -1.09 -21.97 -8.84
CA GLY A 103 -0.48 -22.01 -7.52
C GLY A 103 -0.49 -20.66 -6.78
N VAL A 104 -0.57 -19.53 -7.50
CA VAL A 104 -0.64 -18.19 -6.87
C VAL A 104 -1.91 -18.04 -6.03
N ALA A 105 -3.04 -18.58 -6.48
CA ALA A 105 -4.30 -18.56 -5.74
C ALA A 105 -4.29 -19.45 -4.48
N LEU A 106 -3.32 -20.36 -4.36
CA LEU A 106 -3.15 -21.28 -3.24
C LEU A 106 -2.20 -20.75 -2.16
N ILE A 107 -1.56 -19.60 -2.38
CA ILE A 107 -0.68 -18.98 -1.37
C ILE A 107 -1.54 -18.56 -0.17
N PRO A 108 -1.21 -19.01 1.05
CA PRO A 108 -1.97 -18.64 2.24
C PRO A 108 -2.10 -17.11 2.41
N GLY A 109 -3.33 -16.62 2.61
CA GLY A 109 -3.62 -15.21 2.79
C GLY A 109 -3.75 -14.40 1.49
N VAL A 110 -3.49 -14.98 0.32
CA VAL A 110 -3.71 -14.31 -0.97
C VAL A 110 -5.17 -14.46 -1.40
N THR A 111 -5.75 -13.37 -1.92
CA THR A 111 -7.04 -13.40 -2.62
C THR A 111 -6.87 -12.88 -4.04
N ILE A 112 -7.63 -13.48 -4.96
CA ILE A 112 -7.68 -13.10 -6.38
C ILE A 112 -8.96 -12.31 -6.72
N ILE A 113 -9.72 -11.88 -5.69
CA ILE A 113 -10.97 -11.13 -5.89
C ILE A 113 -10.62 -9.65 -6.02
N GLU A 114 -11.03 -9.00 -7.12
CA GLU A 114 -10.76 -7.58 -7.41
C GLU A 114 -11.23 -6.65 -6.28
N GLY A 115 -10.50 -5.55 -6.06
CA GLY A 115 -10.77 -4.54 -5.03
C GLY A 115 -9.56 -4.24 -4.13
N GLY A 116 -8.41 -4.92 -4.34
CA GLY A 116 -7.14 -4.61 -3.72
C GLY A 116 -6.21 -3.84 -4.66
N LEU A 117 -5.60 -2.74 -4.20
CA LEU A 117 -4.64 -1.95 -4.96
C LEU A 117 -3.42 -1.58 -4.11
N PRO A 118 -2.17 -1.71 -4.63
CA PRO A 118 -0.98 -1.24 -3.94
C PRO A 118 -0.90 0.29 -3.98
N ILE A 119 -0.33 0.90 -2.94
CA ILE A 119 -0.04 2.33 -2.87
C ILE A 119 1.44 2.49 -3.16
N ILE A 120 1.76 3.02 -4.34
CA ILE A 120 3.13 3.14 -4.85
C ILE A 120 3.42 4.62 -5.11
N THR A 121 4.56 5.11 -4.60
CA THR A 121 5.01 6.49 -4.85
C THR A 121 5.46 6.69 -6.30
N ALA A 122 5.59 7.94 -6.74
CA ALA A 122 6.13 8.26 -8.06
C ALA A 122 7.55 7.71 -8.30
N ARG A 123 8.28 7.39 -7.23
CA ARG A 123 9.62 6.75 -7.26
C ARG A 123 9.56 5.22 -7.28
N GLY A 124 8.37 4.63 -7.39
CA GLY A 124 8.18 3.17 -7.43
C GLY A 124 8.26 2.47 -6.06
N GLN A 125 8.21 3.20 -4.95
CA GLN A 125 8.29 2.63 -3.61
C GLN A 125 6.89 2.25 -3.11
N LEU A 126 6.70 1.01 -2.69
CA LEU A 126 5.49 0.54 -2.03
C LEU A 126 5.43 1.11 -0.61
N ILE A 127 4.38 1.86 -0.29
CA ILE A 127 4.15 2.44 1.05
C ILE A 127 2.94 1.85 1.77
N GLY A 128 2.16 1.03 1.10
CA GLY A 128 0.99 0.36 1.66
C GLY A 128 0.07 -0.18 0.58
N ALA A 129 -1.15 -0.51 0.97
CA ALA A 129 -2.20 -0.94 0.05
C ALA A 129 -3.60 -0.62 0.60
N ILE A 130 -4.57 -0.55 -0.30
CA ILE A 130 -5.99 -0.46 0.02
C ILE A 130 -6.69 -1.75 -0.42
N GLY A 131 -7.70 -2.16 0.33
CA GLY A 131 -8.64 -3.22 -0.04
C GLY A 131 -10.07 -2.78 0.25
N VAL A 132 -10.93 -2.96 -0.72
CA VAL A 132 -12.35 -2.61 -0.64
C VAL A 132 -13.18 -3.85 -0.89
N SER A 133 -14.28 -4.00 -0.15
CA SER A 133 -15.20 -5.11 -0.30
C SER A 133 -16.59 -4.73 0.21
N GLY A 134 -17.63 -5.10 -0.52
CA GLY A 134 -19.00 -4.84 -0.09
C GLY A 134 -20.01 -4.73 -1.23
N ALA A 135 -19.54 -4.67 -2.48
CA ALA A 135 -20.38 -4.70 -3.68
C ALA A 135 -19.87 -5.76 -4.66
N THR A 136 -19.99 -5.54 -5.97
CA THR A 136 -19.34 -6.43 -6.95
C THR A 136 -17.82 -6.21 -6.93
N ALA A 137 -17.06 -7.19 -7.40
CA ALA A 137 -15.60 -7.10 -7.43
C ALA A 137 -15.12 -5.88 -8.24
N GLU A 138 -15.78 -5.57 -9.36
CA GLU A 138 -15.50 -4.40 -10.19
C GLU A 138 -15.80 -3.09 -9.46
N GLN A 139 -16.92 -3.00 -8.74
CA GLN A 139 -17.31 -1.84 -7.96
C GLN A 139 -16.34 -1.61 -6.80
N ASP A 140 -15.90 -2.69 -6.13
CA ASP A 140 -14.85 -2.65 -5.12
C ASP A 140 -13.55 -2.06 -5.70
N GLY A 141 -13.15 -2.49 -6.90
CA GLY A 141 -11.99 -1.98 -7.64
C GLY A 141 -12.11 -0.51 -8.00
N VAL A 142 -13.29 -0.07 -8.48
CA VAL A 142 -13.56 1.35 -8.81
C VAL A 142 -13.46 2.23 -7.55
N CYS A 143 -14.02 1.78 -6.43
CA CYS A 143 -13.94 2.51 -5.15
C CYS A 143 -12.50 2.59 -4.64
N ALA A 144 -11.73 1.51 -4.74
CA ALA A 144 -10.30 1.49 -4.38
C ALA A 144 -9.49 2.46 -5.27
N GLN A 145 -9.80 2.54 -6.56
CA GLN A 145 -9.14 3.47 -7.48
C GLN A 145 -9.44 4.93 -7.12
N ALA A 146 -10.70 5.27 -6.82
CA ALA A 146 -11.06 6.62 -6.38
C ALA A 146 -10.31 7.05 -5.10
N ALA A 147 -10.02 6.10 -4.21
CA ALA A 147 -9.20 6.35 -3.04
C ALA A 147 -7.75 6.68 -3.41
N LEU A 148 -7.13 5.94 -4.35
CA LEU A 148 -5.78 6.22 -4.83
C LEU A 148 -5.70 7.58 -5.53
N ASP A 149 -6.68 7.90 -6.36
CA ASP A 149 -6.73 9.17 -7.10
C ASP A 149 -6.78 10.36 -6.13
N ALA A 150 -7.45 10.22 -4.99
CA ALA A 150 -7.53 11.26 -3.98
C ALA A 150 -6.18 11.66 -3.37
N ILE A 151 -5.21 10.75 -3.33
CA ILE A 151 -3.87 11.00 -2.76
C ILE A 151 -2.77 11.09 -3.83
N LYS A 152 -3.11 11.11 -5.12
CA LYS A 152 -2.13 11.09 -6.21
C LYS A 152 -1.08 12.20 -6.11
N ALA A 153 -1.47 13.40 -5.66
CA ALA A 153 -0.54 14.51 -5.44
C ALA A 153 0.41 14.29 -4.25
N ASP A 154 0.00 13.47 -3.28
CA ASP A 154 0.75 13.19 -2.07
C ASP A 154 1.80 12.05 -2.28
N LEU A 155 1.80 11.40 -3.45
CA LEU A 155 2.68 10.29 -3.81
C LEU A 155 3.98 10.72 -4.53
N ASN A 156 4.23 12.01 -4.69
CA ASN A 156 5.39 12.59 -5.38
C ASN A 156 6.66 12.58 -4.51
#